data_e68742cc9eea3a1ba83fd535dc0dbb77
#
_entry.id   e68742cc9eea3a1ba83fd535dc0dbb77
#
_cell.length_a   1.000
_cell.length_b   1.000
_cell.length_c   1.000
_cell.angle_alpha   90.00
_cell.angle_beta   90.00
_cell.angle_gamma   90.00
#
_symmetry.space_group_name_H-M   'P 1'
#
loop_
_entity.id
_entity.type
_entity.pdbx_description
1 polymer ?
#
loop_
_entity_poly.entity_id
_entity_poly.type
_entity_poly.pdbx_seq_one_letter_code
_entity_poly.pdbx_strand_id
1 'polypeptide(L)'
;MPPLFFRVENMTKDLCLRLEELAEKYETADFVKEDPSQFLRWYTQVRDVEVAAFTAAMLSFGNRKQFIPKIKYIFECADKAGGLAQWLCSGDFENSFFSPDGNDEKKFYRFYSYYDMKIFFRSCARILKSAETFGEFFRIKAESRAAECPVAVCVLEEIAKAFGDCAIVPKGKCSANKRVHMFLRWMVRKNSPVDLGLWEWFDESELIIPLDTHVLQEAIKMGIISEKASGSYKTAVKITEALKEVWPEDPCRGDFALFGLGVDAK
;
A
#
# COMPACT_ATOMS: atom_id res chain seq x y z
N MET A 1 25.02 4.96 -7.47
CA MET A 1 24.73 5.98 -8.49
C MET A 1 24.37 7.26 -7.75
N PRO A 2 24.90 8.45 -8.10
CA PRO A 2 24.46 9.68 -7.48
C PRO A 2 22.97 9.92 -7.78
N PRO A 3 22.22 10.58 -6.88
CA PRO A 3 20.83 10.87 -7.11
C PRO A 3 20.68 11.71 -8.37
N LEU A 4 19.89 11.24 -9.32
CA LEU A 4 19.48 12.00 -10.48
C LEU A 4 18.59 13.15 -9.99
N PHE A 5 19.18 14.31 -9.73
CA PHE A 5 18.45 15.56 -9.54
C PHE A 5 17.71 15.89 -10.84
N PHE A 6 16.49 15.39 -10.97
CA PHE A 6 15.59 15.91 -11.97
C PHE A 6 15.11 17.26 -11.48
N ARG A 7 15.43 18.32 -12.25
CA ARG A 7 14.84 19.65 -12.03
C ARG A 7 13.34 19.51 -12.24
N VAL A 8 12.58 19.46 -11.14
CA VAL A 8 11.13 19.64 -11.14
C VAL A 8 10.92 21.10 -11.56
N GLU A 9 9.97 21.39 -12.44
CA GLU A 9 9.54 22.78 -12.67
C GLU A 9 9.03 23.26 -11.32
N ASN A 10 9.62 24.35 -10.77
CA ASN A 10 9.32 24.84 -9.43
C ASN A 10 7.81 25.01 -9.26
N MET A 11 7.26 24.36 -8.23
CA MET A 11 5.85 24.52 -7.91
C MET A 11 5.56 25.98 -7.53
N THR A 12 4.49 26.55 -8.08
CA THR A 12 4.11 27.92 -7.73
C THR A 12 3.54 27.95 -6.31
N LYS A 13 3.67 29.11 -5.62
CA LYS A 13 3.08 29.28 -4.28
C LYS A 13 1.57 28.99 -4.26
N ASP A 14 0.86 29.40 -5.30
CA ASP A 14 -0.60 29.17 -5.42
C ASP A 14 -0.91 27.67 -5.54
N LEU A 15 -0.07 26.90 -6.25
CA LEU A 15 -0.24 25.46 -6.35
C LEU A 15 0.05 24.78 -5.01
N CYS A 16 1.09 25.22 -4.29
CA CYS A 16 1.39 24.69 -2.94
C CYS A 16 0.21 24.92 -2.00
N LEU A 17 -0.31 26.15 -1.91
CA LEU A 17 -1.48 26.47 -1.09
C LEU A 17 -2.71 25.63 -1.48
N ARG A 18 -2.92 25.47 -2.79
CA ARG A 18 -4.04 24.64 -3.29
C ARG A 18 -3.90 23.17 -2.89
N LEU A 19 -2.71 22.61 -2.91
CA LEU A 19 -2.46 21.23 -2.47
C LEU A 19 -2.69 21.08 -0.96
N GLU A 20 -2.27 22.06 -0.16
CA GLU A 20 -2.54 22.07 1.30
C GLU A 20 -4.04 22.07 1.60
N GLU A 21 -4.82 22.98 0.98
CA GLU A 21 -6.28 23.02 1.12
C GLU A 21 -6.95 21.70 0.73
N LEU A 22 -6.50 21.07 -0.34
CA LEU A 22 -7.04 19.79 -0.79
C LEU A 22 -6.68 18.65 0.17
N ALA A 23 -5.45 18.61 0.67
CA ALA A 23 -5.05 17.63 1.67
C ALA A 23 -5.88 17.77 2.95
N GLU A 24 -6.07 18.98 3.47
CA GLU A 24 -6.93 19.24 4.63
C GLU A 24 -8.39 18.82 4.40
N LYS A 25 -8.91 19.06 3.19
CA LYS A 25 -10.27 18.67 2.82
C LYS A 25 -10.47 17.16 2.80
N TYR A 26 -9.50 16.39 2.28
CA TYR A 26 -9.69 14.97 2.00
C TYR A 26 -9.01 14.04 3.02
N GLU A 27 -7.97 14.48 3.73
CA GLU A 27 -7.36 13.69 4.79
C GLU A 27 -8.18 13.75 6.08
N THR A 28 -9.31 13.05 6.10
CA THR A 28 -10.26 13.08 7.21
C THR A 28 -10.63 11.66 7.66
N ALA A 29 -11.15 11.54 8.90
CA ALA A 29 -11.64 10.25 9.39
C ALA A 29 -12.81 9.71 8.55
N ASP A 30 -13.56 10.58 7.87
CA ASP A 30 -14.67 10.18 7.00
C ASP A 30 -14.18 9.47 5.72
N PHE A 31 -12.97 9.79 5.26
CA PHE A 31 -12.33 9.10 4.14
C PHE A 31 -12.28 7.58 4.34
N VAL A 32 -12.07 7.12 5.59
CA VAL A 32 -11.94 5.71 5.93
C VAL A 32 -13.22 4.91 5.65
N LYS A 33 -14.41 5.53 5.75
CA LYS A 33 -15.71 4.81 5.74
C LYS A 33 -15.94 3.95 4.50
N GLU A 34 -15.51 4.43 3.33
CA GLU A 34 -15.70 3.73 2.06
C GLU A 34 -14.37 3.26 1.43
N ASP A 35 -13.26 3.56 2.07
CA ASP A 35 -11.93 3.22 1.61
C ASP A 35 -11.47 1.87 2.21
N PRO A 36 -10.62 1.09 1.52
CA PRO A 36 -10.06 -0.14 2.09
C PRO A 36 -9.25 0.08 3.37
N SER A 37 -8.83 1.31 3.68
CA SER A 37 -8.23 1.66 4.97
C SER A 37 -9.18 1.43 6.17
N GLN A 38 -10.48 1.25 5.95
CA GLN A 38 -11.41 0.81 7.01
C GLN A 38 -10.94 -0.46 7.71
N PHE A 39 -10.28 -1.35 7.00
CA PHE A 39 -9.81 -2.64 7.51
C PHE A 39 -8.62 -2.53 8.45
N LEU A 40 -7.91 -1.42 8.47
CA LEU A 40 -6.79 -1.17 9.39
C LEU A 40 -7.22 -1.18 10.87
N ARG A 41 -8.50 -0.94 11.14
CA ARG A 41 -9.07 -0.82 12.50
C ARG A 41 -9.95 -2.00 12.91
N TRP A 42 -9.92 -3.08 12.14
CA TRP A 42 -10.69 -4.30 12.46
C TRP A 42 -10.04 -5.15 13.53
N TYR A 43 -8.73 -5.01 13.70
CA TYR A 43 -7.94 -5.73 14.68
C TYR A 43 -7.21 -4.75 15.60
N THR A 44 -6.83 -5.22 16.79
CA THR A 44 -6.10 -4.43 17.78
C THR A 44 -4.66 -4.94 17.99
N GLN A 45 -4.41 -6.22 17.71
CA GLN A 45 -3.08 -6.79 17.78
C GLN A 45 -2.29 -6.37 16.54
N VAL A 46 -1.12 -5.76 16.71
CA VAL A 46 -0.28 -5.25 15.62
C VAL A 46 -0.07 -6.28 14.53
N ARG A 47 0.16 -7.52 14.94
CA ARG A 47 0.37 -8.65 14.04
C ARG A 47 -0.80 -8.90 13.08
N ASP A 48 -2.02 -8.83 13.59
CA ASP A 48 -3.24 -8.95 12.77
C ASP A 48 -3.49 -7.69 11.94
N VAL A 49 -3.25 -6.50 12.51
CA VAL A 49 -3.41 -5.21 11.82
C VAL A 49 -2.53 -5.14 10.58
N GLU A 50 -1.26 -5.51 10.67
CA GLU A 50 -0.33 -5.48 9.54
C GLU A 50 -0.73 -6.47 8.43
N VAL A 51 -1.17 -7.68 8.80
CA VAL A 51 -1.67 -8.66 7.84
C VAL A 51 -2.97 -8.20 7.20
N ALA A 52 -3.88 -7.62 7.98
CA ALA A 52 -5.13 -7.04 7.47
C ALA A 52 -4.85 -5.91 6.48
N ALA A 53 -3.97 -4.99 6.85
CA ALA A 53 -3.54 -3.88 6.00
C ALA A 53 -2.91 -4.38 4.69
N PHE A 54 -1.99 -5.34 4.78
CA PHE A 54 -1.34 -5.89 3.60
C PHE A 54 -2.35 -6.60 2.69
N THR A 55 -3.22 -7.43 3.24
CA THR A 55 -4.27 -8.13 2.50
C THR A 55 -5.23 -7.15 1.84
N ALA A 56 -5.69 -6.14 2.59
CA ALA A 56 -6.57 -5.11 2.06
C ALA A 56 -5.90 -4.32 0.92
N ALA A 57 -4.66 -3.90 1.10
CA ALA A 57 -3.91 -3.21 0.06
C ALA A 57 -3.76 -4.06 -1.20
N MET A 58 -3.36 -5.33 -1.07
CA MET A 58 -3.11 -6.22 -2.20
C MET A 58 -4.38 -6.56 -2.99
N LEU A 59 -5.56 -6.53 -2.39
CA LEU A 59 -6.84 -6.77 -3.07
C LEU A 59 -7.52 -5.47 -3.56
N SER A 60 -7.02 -4.30 -3.17
CA SER A 60 -7.60 -3.00 -3.52
C SER A 60 -7.29 -2.57 -4.95
N PHE A 61 -7.92 -3.24 -5.92
CA PHE A 61 -7.88 -2.87 -7.33
C PHE A 61 -9.19 -3.22 -8.02
N GLY A 62 -9.59 -2.41 -8.98
CA GLY A 62 -10.89 -2.54 -9.65
C GLY A 62 -12.02 -1.86 -8.87
N ASN A 63 -13.20 -2.47 -8.82
CA ASN A 63 -14.39 -1.87 -8.22
C ASN A 63 -14.47 -2.13 -6.71
N ARG A 64 -14.59 -1.07 -5.89
CA ARG A 64 -14.73 -1.17 -4.42
C ARG A 64 -15.87 -2.09 -3.99
N LYS A 65 -17.03 -2.02 -4.64
CA LYS A 65 -18.20 -2.87 -4.36
C LYS A 65 -17.91 -4.36 -4.57
N GLN A 66 -16.84 -4.70 -5.31
CA GLN A 66 -16.44 -6.09 -5.55
C GLN A 66 -15.35 -6.56 -4.59
N PHE A 67 -14.31 -5.75 -4.33
CA PHE A 67 -13.20 -6.21 -3.49
C PHE A 67 -13.47 -6.10 -1.99
N ILE A 68 -14.22 -5.11 -1.53
CA ILE A 68 -14.56 -4.96 -0.10
C ILE A 68 -15.21 -6.23 0.46
N PRO A 69 -16.25 -6.82 -0.17
CA PRO A 69 -16.83 -8.08 0.31
C PRO A 69 -15.85 -9.26 0.29
N LYS A 70 -14.89 -9.26 -0.65
CA LYS A 70 -13.88 -10.33 -0.71
C LYS A 70 -12.87 -10.25 0.44
N ILE A 71 -12.45 -9.02 0.81
CA ILE A 71 -11.60 -8.81 1.98
C ILE A 71 -12.35 -9.22 3.26
N LYS A 72 -13.61 -8.80 3.42
CA LYS A 72 -14.45 -9.20 4.55
C LYS A 72 -14.54 -10.72 4.68
N TYR A 73 -14.82 -11.42 3.59
CA TYR A 73 -14.90 -12.87 3.59
C TYR A 73 -13.60 -13.55 4.07
N ILE A 74 -12.43 -13.04 3.68
CA ILE A 74 -11.13 -13.55 4.17
C ILE A 74 -11.04 -13.39 5.68
N PHE A 75 -11.40 -12.21 6.19
CA PHE A 75 -11.31 -11.90 7.62
C PHE A 75 -12.30 -12.73 8.43
N GLU A 76 -13.53 -12.91 7.95
CA GLU A 76 -14.52 -13.80 8.57
C GLU A 76 -14.05 -15.27 8.64
N CYS A 77 -13.29 -15.73 7.64
CA CYS A 77 -12.66 -17.05 7.70
C CYS A 77 -11.59 -17.12 8.79
N ALA A 78 -10.74 -16.09 8.87
CA ALA A 78 -9.66 -16.01 9.85
C ALA A 78 -10.17 -15.83 11.29
N ASP A 79 -11.22 -15.05 11.50
CA ASP A 79 -11.80 -14.79 12.83
C ASP A 79 -12.33 -16.07 13.49
N LYS A 80 -12.83 -17.03 12.68
CA LYS A 80 -13.24 -18.35 13.18
C LYS A 80 -12.08 -19.18 13.75
N ALA A 81 -10.84 -18.83 13.37
CA ALA A 81 -9.62 -19.48 13.84
C ALA A 81 -8.84 -18.63 14.85
N GLY A 82 -9.44 -17.55 15.36
CA GLY A 82 -8.83 -16.68 16.37
C GLY A 82 -8.04 -15.49 15.84
N GLY A 83 -8.21 -15.12 14.57
CA GLY A 83 -7.60 -13.96 13.92
C GLY A 83 -6.65 -14.33 12.77
N LEU A 84 -6.22 -13.31 12.04
CA LEU A 84 -5.42 -13.48 10.81
C LEU A 84 -4.08 -14.15 11.06
N ALA A 85 -3.34 -13.68 12.06
CA ALA A 85 -2.01 -14.21 12.35
C ALA A 85 -2.08 -15.66 12.84
N GLN A 86 -3.06 -15.99 13.70
CA GLN A 86 -3.28 -17.35 14.16
C GLN A 86 -3.64 -18.27 13.00
N TRP A 87 -4.62 -17.87 12.19
CA TRP A 87 -5.09 -18.62 11.02
C TRP A 87 -3.99 -18.92 10.01
N LEU A 88 -3.11 -17.94 9.77
CA LEU A 88 -1.97 -18.11 8.88
C LEU A 88 -0.89 -19.01 9.48
N CYS A 89 -0.53 -18.80 10.74
CA CYS A 89 0.55 -19.55 11.38
C CYS A 89 0.20 -21.01 11.66
N SER A 90 -1.06 -21.31 11.98
CA SER A 90 -1.54 -22.70 12.13
C SER A 90 -1.61 -23.43 10.78
N GLY A 91 -1.82 -22.70 9.69
CA GLY A 91 -2.09 -23.27 8.37
C GLY A 91 -3.56 -23.61 8.14
N ASP A 92 -4.47 -23.20 9.02
CA ASP A 92 -5.90 -23.49 8.92
C ASP A 92 -6.53 -22.94 7.64
N PHE A 93 -5.94 -21.91 7.02
CA PHE A 93 -6.37 -21.38 5.74
C PHE A 93 -6.38 -22.43 4.62
N GLU A 94 -5.54 -23.45 4.68
CA GLU A 94 -5.50 -24.52 3.67
C GLU A 94 -6.82 -25.31 3.62
N ASN A 95 -7.47 -25.49 4.78
CA ASN A 95 -8.66 -26.31 4.95
C ASN A 95 -9.94 -25.48 5.15
N SER A 96 -9.85 -24.19 5.45
CA SER A 96 -11.00 -23.32 5.72
C SER A 96 -11.26 -22.27 4.63
N PHE A 97 -10.32 -22.06 3.72
CA PHE A 97 -10.44 -21.15 2.59
C PHE A 97 -10.37 -21.90 1.27
N PHE A 98 -11.52 -22.22 0.72
CA PHE A 98 -11.68 -22.98 -0.53
C PHE A 98 -12.88 -22.47 -1.33
N SER A 99 -12.93 -22.82 -2.61
CA SER A 99 -14.06 -22.51 -3.44
C SER A 99 -15.29 -23.37 -3.04
N PRO A 100 -16.53 -22.89 -3.26
CA PRO A 100 -17.75 -23.62 -2.88
C PRO A 100 -17.90 -25.03 -3.49
N ASP A 101 -17.22 -25.29 -4.61
CA ASP A 101 -17.21 -26.59 -5.30
C ASP A 101 -15.91 -27.39 -5.09
N GLY A 102 -15.01 -26.90 -4.20
CA GLY A 102 -13.74 -27.56 -3.89
C GLY A 102 -12.65 -27.39 -4.96
N ASN A 103 -12.90 -26.64 -6.02
CA ASN A 103 -11.93 -26.40 -7.08
C ASN A 103 -11.18 -25.08 -6.85
N ASP A 104 -9.98 -25.14 -6.28
CA ASP A 104 -9.18 -23.96 -5.96
C ASP A 104 -8.65 -23.17 -7.19
N GLU A 105 -8.71 -23.73 -8.39
CA GLU A 105 -8.43 -22.99 -9.64
C GLU A 105 -9.56 -22.01 -10.00
N LYS A 106 -10.71 -22.10 -9.36
CA LYS A 106 -11.81 -21.16 -9.54
C LYS A 106 -11.43 -19.76 -9.09
N LYS A 107 -11.95 -18.75 -9.81
CA LYS A 107 -11.68 -17.35 -9.50
C LYS A 107 -12.27 -16.95 -8.15
N PHE A 108 -11.41 -16.45 -7.26
CA PHE A 108 -11.79 -15.79 -6.04
C PHE A 108 -12.14 -14.32 -6.31
N TYR A 109 -11.20 -13.61 -6.95
CA TYR A 109 -11.39 -12.20 -7.30
C TYR A 109 -10.66 -11.85 -8.59
N ARG A 110 -11.38 -11.37 -9.60
CA ARG A 110 -10.86 -10.97 -10.92
C ARG A 110 -10.01 -12.06 -11.58
N PHE A 111 -8.68 -11.87 -11.64
CA PHE A 111 -7.76 -12.85 -12.25
C PHE A 111 -7.25 -13.87 -11.23
N TYR A 112 -7.37 -13.61 -9.93
CA TYR A 112 -6.82 -14.47 -8.88
C TYR A 112 -7.79 -15.56 -8.49
N SER A 113 -7.29 -16.79 -8.44
CA SER A 113 -8.00 -17.99 -7.99
C SER A 113 -7.91 -18.14 -6.46
N TYR A 114 -8.64 -19.11 -5.90
CA TYR A 114 -8.46 -19.51 -4.50
C TYR A 114 -7.03 -20.06 -4.28
N TYR A 115 -6.46 -20.74 -5.27
CA TYR A 115 -5.08 -21.22 -5.23
C TYR A 115 -4.07 -20.07 -5.15
N ASP A 116 -4.24 -19.01 -5.96
CA ASP A 116 -3.40 -17.81 -5.89
C ASP A 116 -3.46 -17.17 -4.48
N MET A 117 -4.66 -17.13 -3.88
CA MET A 117 -4.84 -16.62 -2.52
C MET A 117 -4.11 -17.49 -1.50
N LYS A 118 -4.13 -18.81 -1.62
CA LYS A 118 -3.36 -19.70 -0.74
C LYS A 118 -1.85 -19.49 -0.87
N ILE A 119 -1.33 -19.26 -2.07
CA ILE A 119 0.09 -18.87 -2.26
C ILE A 119 0.40 -17.57 -1.51
N PHE A 120 -0.49 -16.59 -1.60
CA PHE A 120 -0.37 -15.33 -0.85
C PHE A 120 -0.35 -15.58 0.67
N PHE A 121 -1.27 -16.36 1.20
CA PHE A 121 -1.35 -16.70 2.62
C PHE A 121 -0.13 -17.49 3.11
N ARG A 122 0.39 -18.44 2.31
CA ARG A 122 1.64 -19.16 2.61
C ARG A 122 2.81 -18.19 2.73
N SER A 123 2.89 -17.18 1.88
CA SER A 123 3.94 -16.17 1.94
C SER A 123 3.83 -15.29 3.18
N CYS A 124 2.61 -14.85 3.54
CA CYS A 124 2.35 -14.15 4.79
C CYS A 124 2.72 -15.00 6.02
N ALA A 125 2.32 -16.27 6.02
CA ALA A 125 2.65 -17.21 7.10
C ALA A 125 4.16 -17.41 7.28
N ARG A 126 4.93 -17.45 6.19
CA ARG A 126 6.41 -17.54 6.26
C ARG A 126 7.03 -16.34 6.98
N ILE A 127 6.55 -15.14 6.69
CA ILE A 127 7.00 -13.92 7.37
C ILE A 127 6.69 -14.01 8.87
N LEU A 128 5.42 -14.29 9.23
CA LEU A 128 4.97 -14.37 10.61
C LEU A 128 5.59 -15.50 11.44
N LYS A 129 6.11 -16.54 10.79
CA LYS A 129 6.87 -17.62 11.46
C LYS A 129 8.35 -17.27 11.67
N SER A 130 8.86 -16.25 10.95
CA SER A 130 10.26 -15.83 11.04
C SER A 130 10.48 -14.55 11.85
N ALA A 131 9.41 -13.80 12.15
CA ALA A 131 9.44 -12.59 12.96
C ALA A 131 8.10 -12.41 13.68
N GLU A 132 8.06 -11.60 14.71
CA GLU A 132 6.83 -11.35 15.47
C GLU A 132 5.78 -10.63 14.63
N THR A 133 6.20 -9.63 13.81
CA THR A 133 5.33 -8.85 12.95
C THR A 133 5.94 -8.67 11.54
N PHE A 134 5.15 -8.17 10.59
CA PHE A 134 5.68 -7.76 9.28
C PHE A 134 6.67 -6.62 9.41
N GLY A 135 6.35 -5.64 10.27
CA GLY A 135 7.22 -4.49 10.53
C GLY A 135 8.58 -4.92 11.05
N GLU A 136 8.62 -5.84 12.01
CA GLU A 136 9.88 -6.40 12.52
C GLU A 136 10.66 -7.15 11.45
N PHE A 137 9.98 -7.99 10.65
CA PHE A 137 10.64 -8.71 9.56
C PHE A 137 11.33 -7.77 8.58
N PHE A 138 10.61 -6.75 8.10
CA PHE A 138 11.15 -5.81 7.14
C PHE A 138 12.20 -4.87 7.76
N ARG A 139 12.04 -4.47 9.03
CA ARG A 139 13.02 -3.70 9.77
C ARG A 139 14.37 -4.40 9.83
N ILE A 140 14.40 -5.64 10.31
CA ILE A 140 15.63 -6.44 10.42
C ILE A 140 16.32 -6.57 9.06
N LYS A 141 15.55 -6.78 7.98
CA LYS A 141 16.11 -6.89 6.62
C LYS A 141 16.65 -5.56 6.11
N ALA A 142 15.96 -4.44 6.35
CA ALA A 142 16.41 -3.13 5.94
C ALA A 142 17.66 -2.70 6.72
N GLU A 143 17.68 -2.87 8.04
CA GLU A 143 18.82 -2.55 8.90
C GLU A 143 20.07 -3.34 8.50
N SER A 144 19.92 -4.61 8.13
CA SER A 144 21.06 -5.45 7.67
C SER A 144 21.69 -4.94 6.37
N ARG A 145 21.01 -4.07 5.64
CA ARG A 145 21.42 -3.51 4.34
C ARG A 145 21.54 -1.98 4.33
N ALA A 146 21.46 -1.34 5.50
CA ALA A 146 21.44 0.12 5.61
C ALA A 146 22.69 0.83 4.99
N ALA A 147 23.82 0.13 4.91
CA ALA A 147 25.01 0.63 4.23
C ALA A 147 24.94 0.53 2.68
N GLU A 148 24.01 -0.25 2.14
CA GLU A 148 23.93 -0.56 0.71
C GLU A 148 22.88 0.30 -0.02
N CYS A 149 21.74 0.57 0.63
CA CYS A 149 20.61 1.25 0.01
C CYS A 149 19.71 1.96 1.04
N PRO A 150 18.92 2.98 0.61
CA PRO A 150 17.88 3.59 1.44
C PRO A 150 16.87 2.57 1.95
N VAL A 151 16.31 2.83 3.13
CA VAL A 151 15.35 1.92 3.80
C VAL A 151 14.17 1.56 2.88
N ALA A 152 13.58 2.55 2.21
CA ALA A 152 12.47 2.34 1.29
C ALA A 152 12.82 1.36 0.16
N VAL A 153 14.00 1.47 -0.42
CA VAL A 153 14.46 0.57 -1.50
C VAL A 153 14.64 -0.85 -0.96
N CYS A 154 15.30 -0.99 0.20
CA CYS A 154 15.50 -2.29 0.83
C CYS A 154 14.18 -2.97 1.16
N VAL A 155 13.20 -2.25 1.71
CA VAL A 155 11.87 -2.80 2.04
C VAL A 155 11.13 -3.25 0.78
N LEU A 156 11.13 -2.46 -0.30
CA LEU A 156 10.49 -2.83 -1.56
C LEU A 156 11.11 -4.11 -2.18
N GLU A 157 12.43 -4.23 -2.13
CA GLU A 157 13.12 -5.42 -2.62
C GLU A 157 12.83 -6.65 -1.76
N GLU A 158 12.78 -6.52 -0.44
CA GLU A 158 12.44 -7.63 0.46
C GLU A 158 10.97 -8.04 0.33
N ILE A 159 10.03 -7.10 0.10
CA ILE A 159 8.64 -7.44 -0.26
C ILE A 159 8.62 -8.25 -1.57
N ALA A 160 9.31 -7.78 -2.60
CA ALA A 160 9.36 -8.48 -3.88
C ALA A 160 9.96 -9.89 -3.77
N LYS A 161 10.95 -10.08 -2.89
CA LYS A 161 11.59 -11.37 -2.62
C LYS A 161 10.70 -12.29 -1.79
N ALA A 162 10.10 -11.80 -0.70
CA ALA A 162 9.23 -12.58 0.18
C ALA A 162 7.99 -13.12 -0.53
N PHE A 163 7.50 -12.38 -1.53
CA PHE A 163 6.33 -12.71 -2.33
C PHE A 163 6.68 -13.10 -3.78
N GLY A 164 7.89 -13.60 -4.04
CA GLY A 164 8.40 -13.91 -5.39
C GLY A 164 7.45 -14.76 -6.24
N ASP A 165 6.89 -15.81 -5.65
CA ASP A 165 5.97 -16.75 -6.30
C ASP A 165 4.50 -16.27 -6.31
N CYS A 166 4.19 -15.16 -5.65
CA CYS A 166 2.83 -14.67 -5.49
C CYS A 166 2.48 -13.66 -6.59
N ALA A 167 1.49 -13.98 -7.42
CA ALA A 167 0.99 -13.09 -8.48
C ALA A 167 0.20 -11.90 -7.93
N ILE A 168 -0.31 -11.99 -6.71
CA ILE A 168 -1.16 -10.96 -6.09
C ILE A 168 -0.35 -9.71 -5.75
N VAL A 169 0.88 -9.87 -5.27
CA VAL A 169 1.73 -8.75 -4.87
C VAL A 169 2.45 -8.17 -6.08
N PRO A 170 2.23 -6.88 -6.41
CA PRO A 170 2.94 -6.24 -7.52
C PRO A 170 4.41 -6.02 -7.14
N LYS A 171 5.31 -6.39 -8.06
CA LYS A 171 6.78 -6.32 -7.87
C LYS A 171 7.51 -5.98 -9.17
N GLY A 172 6.82 -5.33 -10.08
CA GLY A 172 7.41 -4.89 -11.36
C GLY A 172 8.38 -3.72 -11.14
N LYS A 173 9.61 -3.84 -11.65
CA LYS A 173 10.65 -2.81 -11.52
C LYS A 173 10.27 -1.47 -12.16
N CYS A 174 9.45 -1.48 -13.21
CA CYS A 174 9.00 -0.28 -13.92
C CYS A 174 7.59 0.15 -13.51
N SER A 175 6.82 -0.72 -12.88
CA SER A 175 5.46 -0.44 -12.43
C SER A 175 5.47 0.48 -11.20
N ALA A 176 4.48 1.38 -11.10
CA ALA A 176 4.30 2.20 -9.91
C ALA A 176 3.97 1.42 -8.63
N ASN A 177 3.65 0.13 -8.74
CA ASN A 177 3.35 -0.77 -7.61
C ASN A 177 2.42 -0.13 -6.55
N LYS A 178 1.40 0.61 -6.99
CA LYS A 178 0.50 1.43 -6.16
C LYS A 178 0.10 0.74 -4.86
N ARG A 179 -0.25 -0.54 -4.93
CA ARG A 179 -0.77 -1.29 -3.78
C ARG A 179 0.27 -1.51 -2.67
N VAL A 180 1.54 -1.69 -3.05
CA VAL A 180 2.65 -1.79 -2.09
C VAL A 180 2.91 -0.44 -1.44
N HIS A 181 2.98 0.64 -2.24
CA HIS A 181 3.17 1.99 -1.69
C HIS A 181 2.00 2.45 -0.82
N MET A 182 0.77 2.04 -1.14
CA MET A 182 -0.40 2.30 -0.30
C MET A 182 -0.29 1.58 1.06
N PHE A 183 0.14 0.32 1.07
CA PHE A 183 0.41 -0.39 2.32
C PHE A 183 1.51 0.29 3.14
N LEU A 184 2.63 0.66 2.51
CA LEU A 184 3.72 1.37 3.21
C LEU A 184 3.24 2.71 3.77
N ARG A 185 2.47 3.49 3.01
CA ARG A 185 1.86 4.72 3.50
C ARG A 185 1.06 4.47 4.77
N TRP A 186 0.17 3.48 4.77
CA TRP A 186 -0.65 3.13 5.94
C TRP A 186 0.17 2.73 7.17
N MET A 187 1.29 2.04 6.96
CA MET A 187 2.13 1.56 8.07
C MET A 187 3.07 2.62 8.62
N VAL A 188 3.53 3.57 7.79
CA VAL A 188 4.62 4.48 8.10
C VAL A 188 4.14 5.87 8.51
N ARG A 189 3.15 6.46 7.79
CA ARG A 189 2.69 7.84 8.04
C ARG A 189 2.03 7.98 9.41
N LYS A 190 2.56 8.94 10.18
CA LYS A 190 2.11 9.31 11.53
C LYS A 190 1.13 10.49 11.46
N ASN A 191 0.48 10.75 12.57
CA ASN A 191 -0.40 11.92 12.75
C ASN A 191 -1.50 12.07 11.69
N SER A 192 -1.93 10.95 11.07
CA SER A 192 -2.99 10.90 10.08
C SER A 192 -4.28 10.31 10.66
N PRO A 193 -5.47 10.86 10.36
CA PRO A 193 -6.73 10.23 10.73
C PRO A 193 -7.01 8.93 9.95
N VAL A 194 -6.24 8.66 8.89
CA VAL A 194 -6.39 7.51 7.98
C VAL A 194 -5.32 6.46 8.23
N ASP A 195 -4.05 6.86 8.16
CA ASP A 195 -2.90 5.98 8.27
C ASP A 195 -2.59 5.64 9.74
N LEU A 196 -1.80 4.62 10.03
CA LEU A 196 -1.59 4.11 11.39
C LEU A 196 -0.23 4.48 12.00
N GLY A 197 0.81 4.64 11.18
CA GLY A 197 2.15 4.99 11.65
C GLY A 197 2.80 3.96 12.56
N LEU A 198 2.53 2.66 12.37
CA LEU A 198 3.05 1.57 13.21
C LEU A 198 4.56 1.33 13.02
N TRP A 199 5.10 1.70 11.86
CA TRP A 199 6.51 1.49 11.52
C TRP A 199 7.34 2.74 11.79
N GLU A 200 7.49 3.09 13.06
CA GLU A 200 8.21 4.29 13.53
C GLU A 200 9.68 4.35 13.10
N TRP A 201 10.26 3.19 12.77
CA TRP A 201 11.64 3.03 12.31
C TRP A 201 11.84 3.42 10.84
N PHE A 202 10.75 3.62 10.09
CA PHE A 202 10.79 3.99 8.68
C PHE A 202 10.47 5.49 8.54
N ASP A 203 11.33 6.24 7.84
CA ASP A 203 11.17 7.67 7.64
C ASP A 203 10.06 7.96 6.61
N GLU A 204 9.08 8.79 7.00
CA GLU A 204 7.96 9.18 6.15
C GLU A 204 8.43 9.90 4.88
N SER A 205 9.53 10.64 4.94
CA SER A 205 10.12 11.36 3.80
C SER A 205 10.65 10.44 2.69
N GLU A 206 10.88 9.15 3.00
CA GLU A 206 11.30 8.14 2.02
C GLU A 206 10.14 7.46 1.31
N LEU A 207 8.90 7.70 1.74
CA LEU A 207 7.72 7.11 1.10
C LEU A 207 7.55 7.63 -0.33
N ILE A 208 7.05 6.76 -1.19
CA ILE A 208 6.68 7.09 -2.57
C ILE A 208 5.16 7.07 -2.68
N ILE A 209 4.60 8.09 -3.34
CA ILE A 209 3.14 8.23 -3.52
C ILE A 209 2.52 6.98 -4.18
N PRO A 210 1.37 6.49 -3.69
CA PRO A 210 0.63 5.38 -4.29
C PRO A 210 0.01 5.79 -5.64
N LEU A 211 0.81 5.83 -6.70
CA LEU A 211 0.40 6.33 -8.00
C LEU A 211 -0.60 5.41 -8.70
N ASP A 212 -1.81 5.92 -8.91
CA ASP A 212 -2.81 5.32 -9.80
C ASP A 212 -3.23 6.27 -10.94
N THR A 213 -4.25 5.87 -11.69
CA THR A 213 -4.74 6.66 -12.83
C THR A 213 -5.32 8.01 -12.40
N HIS A 214 -5.99 8.09 -11.23
CA HIS A 214 -6.57 9.34 -10.73
C HIS A 214 -5.48 10.31 -10.29
N VAL A 215 -4.56 9.82 -9.45
CA VAL A 215 -3.40 10.60 -8.99
C VAL A 215 -2.58 11.11 -10.18
N LEU A 216 -2.34 10.25 -11.18
CA LEU A 216 -1.62 10.66 -12.39
C LEU A 216 -2.36 11.75 -13.16
N GLN A 217 -3.67 11.60 -13.38
CA GLN A 217 -4.47 12.56 -14.12
C GLN A 217 -4.53 13.92 -13.43
N GLU A 218 -4.71 13.95 -12.11
CA GLU A 218 -4.74 15.21 -11.37
C GLU A 218 -3.36 15.86 -11.29
N ALA A 219 -2.28 15.08 -11.13
CA ALA A 219 -0.92 15.59 -11.18
C ALA A 219 -0.58 16.22 -12.56
N ILE A 220 -1.09 15.65 -13.65
CA ILE A 220 -0.96 16.23 -15.01
C ILE A 220 -1.77 17.53 -15.11
N LYS A 221 -3.06 17.53 -14.72
CA LYS A 221 -3.93 18.71 -14.79
C LYS A 221 -3.39 19.89 -13.99
N MET A 222 -2.76 19.61 -12.85
CA MET A 222 -2.14 20.61 -11.99
C MET A 222 -0.75 21.06 -12.48
N GLY A 223 -0.21 20.44 -13.54
CA GLY A 223 1.12 20.79 -14.06
C GLY A 223 2.28 20.26 -13.22
N ILE A 224 2.03 19.38 -12.24
CA ILE A 224 3.07 18.75 -11.41
C ILE A 224 3.96 17.82 -12.24
N ILE A 225 3.38 17.18 -13.24
CA ILE A 225 4.08 16.26 -14.16
C ILE A 225 3.60 16.46 -15.60
N SER A 226 4.48 16.17 -16.56
CA SER A 226 4.18 16.31 -17.99
C SER A 226 2.99 15.45 -18.43
N GLU A 227 2.20 15.95 -19.39
CA GLU A 227 1.10 15.23 -20.06
C GLU A 227 1.51 13.89 -20.69
N LYS A 228 2.79 13.74 -21.04
CA LYS A 228 3.36 12.51 -21.62
C LYS A 228 3.75 11.47 -20.55
N ALA A 229 3.53 11.75 -19.26
CA ALA A 229 3.87 10.85 -18.19
C ALA A 229 2.96 9.61 -18.19
N SER A 230 3.54 8.45 -17.89
CA SER A 230 2.84 7.18 -17.74
C SER A 230 2.80 6.74 -16.27
N GLY A 231 1.91 5.81 -15.92
CA GLY A 231 1.80 5.24 -14.57
C GLY A 231 2.97 4.35 -14.19
N SER A 232 4.20 4.87 -14.21
CA SER A 232 5.44 4.16 -13.91
C SER A 232 6.00 4.51 -12.54
N TYR A 233 6.90 3.66 -12.01
CA TYR A 233 7.66 3.95 -10.79
C TYR A 233 8.43 5.28 -10.90
N LYS A 234 9.07 5.52 -12.04
CA LYS A 234 9.79 6.77 -12.29
C LYS A 234 8.88 8.01 -12.19
N THR A 235 7.64 7.88 -12.64
CA THR A 235 6.63 8.95 -12.54
C THR A 235 6.20 9.14 -11.08
N ALA A 236 5.96 8.05 -10.33
CA ALA A 236 5.64 8.13 -8.91
C ALA A 236 6.73 8.86 -8.13
N VAL A 237 8.01 8.51 -8.35
CA VAL A 237 9.15 9.20 -7.74
C VAL A 237 9.16 10.69 -8.08
N LYS A 238 8.95 11.07 -9.36
CA LYS A 238 8.94 12.48 -9.76
C LYS A 238 7.82 13.29 -9.10
N ILE A 239 6.63 12.72 -9.00
CA ILE A 239 5.51 13.36 -8.30
C ILE A 239 5.85 13.51 -6.81
N THR A 240 6.39 12.47 -6.19
CA THR A 240 6.80 12.52 -4.78
C THR A 240 7.84 13.61 -4.53
N GLU A 241 8.86 13.71 -5.38
CA GLU A 241 9.90 14.77 -5.25
C GLU A 241 9.31 16.17 -5.42
N ALA A 242 8.31 16.35 -6.31
CA ALA A 242 7.59 17.62 -6.40
C ALA A 242 6.79 17.94 -5.12
N LEU A 243 6.12 16.93 -4.55
CA LEU A 243 5.34 17.08 -3.32
C LEU A 243 6.20 17.39 -2.09
N LYS A 244 7.49 17.05 -2.10
CA LYS A 244 8.44 17.45 -1.05
C LYS A 244 8.66 18.97 -0.99
N GLU A 245 8.36 19.72 -2.03
CA GLU A 245 8.37 21.19 -1.98
C GLU A 245 7.27 21.75 -1.05
N VAL A 246 6.17 20.99 -0.87
CA VAL A 246 5.07 21.35 0.04
C VAL A 246 5.25 20.68 1.40
N TRP A 247 5.54 19.38 1.40
CA TRP A 247 5.70 18.56 2.60
C TRP A 247 7.04 17.80 2.58
N PRO A 248 8.15 18.46 3.00
CA PRO A 248 9.48 17.83 2.95
C PRO A 248 9.57 16.51 3.73
N GLU A 249 8.93 16.45 4.90
CA GLU A 249 8.97 15.31 5.80
C GLU A 249 7.85 14.28 5.52
N ASP A 250 6.78 14.66 4.81
CA ASP A 250 5.61 13.81 4.53
C ASP A 250 5.05 14.01 3.12
N PRO A 251 5.80 13.69 2.06
CA PRO A 251 5.34 13.93 0.69
C PRO A 251 4.10 13.12 0.31
N CYS A 252 3.84 12.00 0.99
CA CYS A 252 2.66 11.16 0.75
C CYS A 252 1.35 11.79 1.26
N ARG A 253 1.38 12.88 2.01
CA ARG A 253 0.20 13.70 2.31
C ARG A 253 -0.46 14.21 1.03
N GLY A 254 0.32 14.48 -0.01
CA GLY A 254 -0.17 14.88 -1.32
C GLY A 254 -1.04 13.82 -2.04
N ASP A 255 -0.98 12.56 -1.64
CA ASP A 255 -1.89 11.53 -2.16
C ASP A 255 -3.36 11.84 -1.85
N PHE A 256 -3.67 12.34 -0.65
CA PHE A 256 -5.03 12.76 -0.29
C PHE A 256 -5.50 13.93 -1.14
N ALA A 257 -4.64 14.91 -1.42
CA ALA A 257 -4.98 16.04 -2.27
C ALA A 257 -5.33 15.59 -3.71
N LEU A 258 -4.46 14.79 -4.32
CA LEU A 258 -4.61 14.36 -5.71
C LEU A 258 -5.70 13.30 -5.88
N PHE A 259 -5.70 12.26 -5.02
CA PHE A 259 -6.68 11.19 -5.09
C PHE A 259 -8.08 11.67 -4.74
N GLY A 260 -8.24 12.47 -3.66
CA GLY A 260 -9.53 13.00 -3.23
C GLY A 260 -10.18 13.85 -4.33
N LEU A 261 -9.41 14.76 -4.94
CA LEU A 261 -9.89 15.56 -6.07
C LEU A 261 -10.31 14.69 -7.27
N GLY A 262 -9.51 13.65 -7.59
CA GLY A 262 -9.81 12.75 -8.71
C GLY A 262 -11.03 11.84 -8.49
N VAL A 263 -11.45 11.62 -7.26
CA VAL A 263 -12.68 10.88 -6.92
C VAL A 263 -13.91 11.78 -6.95
N ASP A 264 -13.82 13.01 -6.43
CA ASP A 264 -14.92 13.98 -6.42
C ASP A 264 -15.30 14.47 -7.84
N ALA A 265 -14.37 14.39 -8.79
CA ALA A 265 -14.60 14.82 -10.18
C ALA A 265 -15.46 13.84 -11.01
N LYS A 266 -15.98 12.77 -10.40
CA LYS A 266 -16.88 11.78 -11.03
C LYS A 266 -18.29 11.88 -10.52
#